data_ad0177110b703dc460c95c0a15085d0e
#
_entry.id   ad0177110b703dc460c95c0a15085d0e
#
_cell.length_a   1.000
_cell.length_b   1.000
_cell.length_c   1.000
_cell.angle_alpha   90.00
_cell.angle_beta   90.00
_cell.angle_gamma   90.00
#
_symmetry.space_group_name_H-M   'P 1'
#
loop_
_entity.id
_entity.type
_entity.pdbx_description
1 polymer ?
#
loop_
_entity_poly.entity_id
_entity_poly.type
_entity_poly.pdbx_seq_one_letter_code
_entity_poly.pdbx_strand_id
1 'polypeptide(L)'
;MKYMGSKNRLSKELVPIIQSYIDNMPNCNGYLEPFVGGANVIDKIKCENKYGSDIHKELIAFLNALSKGYKPPFHITEEEYKYMKEHQDEFDDVIKGYVGFQLSYGAKWFDTFRRDKVGKRKYDEEAYRNVIKQAPNLQGVVFNCCDFRDIKDIENFVIYCDIPYKDTAKYSTKDFPYEEFYKWCKKMSKNNIVLVSEYNMPEDFKCVWQKDYKCLIYSKKEANDSKNNRTEKLFICK
;
A
#
# COMPACT_ATOMS: atom_id res chain seq x y z
N MET A 1 4.39 2.86 -7.80
CA MET A 1 3.35 2.29 -8.67
C MET A 1 1.96 2.71 -8.21
N LYS A 2 0.90 2.44 -8.98
CA LYS A 2 -0.46 2.79 -8.57
C LYS A 2 -1.01 1.70 -7.67
N TYR A 3 -1.73 2.12 -6.64
CA TYR A 3 -2.47 1.24 -5.75
C TYR A 3 -3.61 2.04 -5.11
N MET A 4 -4.74 1.42 -4.88
CA MET A 4 -5.88 2.09 -4.25
C MET A 4 -5.52 2.43 -2.79
N GLY A 5 -5.83 3.64 -2.34
CA GLY A 5 -5.42 4.11 -1.00
C GLY A 5 -3.94 4.50 -0.84
N SER A 6 -3.14 4.40 -1.91
CA SER A 6 -1.69 4.65 -1.87
C SER A 6 -1.30 5.95 -1.18
N LYS A 7 -0.38 5.85 -0.23
CA LYS A 7 0.25 6.97 0.50
C LYS A 7 1.32 7.71 -0.28
N ASN A 8 1.50 7.43 -1.58
CA ASN A 8 2.58 8.05 -2.37
C ASN A 8 2.60 9.60 -2.31
N ARG A 9 1.44 10.25 -2.23
CA ARG A 9 1.35 11.72 -2.11
C ARG A 9 1.78 12.21 -0.72
N LEU A 10 1.44 11.45 0.32
CA LEU A 10 1.75 11.77 1.71
C LEU A 10 3.11 11.24 2.15
N SER A 11 3.75 10.41 1.34
CA SER A 11 5.04 9.79 1.69
C SER A 11 6.14 10.83 1.96
N LYS A 12 6.08 12.01 1.32
CA LYS A 12 7.04 13.11 1.58
C LYS A 12 7.04 13.59 3.03
N GLU A 13 5.94 13.38 3.75
CA GLU A 13 5.74 13.79 5.14
C GLU A 13 5.81 12.60 6.08
N LEU A 14 5.19 11.48 5.70
CA LEU A 14 5.19 10.27 6.52
C LEU A 14 6.58 9.64 6.62
N VAL A 15 7.31 9.55 5.50
CA VAL A 15 8.63 8.91 5.47
C VAL A 15 9.62 9.55 6.44
N PRO A 16 9.80 10.88 6.50
CA PRO A 16 10.71 11.48 7.48
C PRO A 16 10.34 11.18 8.93
N ILE A 17 9.04 11.10 9.25
CA ILE A 17 8.58 10.78 10.61
C ILE A 17 8.89 9.31 10.92
N ILE A 18 8.51 8.39 10.03
CA ILE A 18 8.81 6.95 10.21
C ILE A 18 10.33 6.73 10.31
N GLN A 19 11.10 7.39 9.44
CA GLN A 19 12.56 7.31 9.45
C GLN A 19 13.16 7.76 10.77
N SER A 20 12.61 8.85 11.37
CA SER A 20 13.09 9.30 12.67
C SER A 20 12.91 8.27 13.79
N TYR A 21 11.86 7.46 13.73
CA TYR A 21 11.70 6.35 14.68
C TYR A 21 12.72 5.24 14.45
N ILE A 22 13.07 4.93 13.19
CA ILE A 22 14.11 3.96 12.85
C ILE A 22 15.48 4.46 13.33
N ASP A 23 15.82 5.70 13.00
CA ASP A 23 17.13 6.30 13.29
C ASP A 23 17.38 6.47 14.80
N ASN A 24 16.33 6.65 15.59
CA ASN A 24 16.40 6.81 17.04
C ASN A 24 16.14 5.53 17.83
N MET A 25 15.85 4.40 17.17
CA MET A 25 15.62 3.12 17.84
C MET A 25 16.98 2.43 18.10
N PRO A 26 17.41 2.26 19.36
CA PRO A 26 18.59 1.47 19.67
C PRO A 26 18.43 0.04 19.17
N ASN A 27 19.43 -0.49 18.45
CA ASN A 27 19.43 -1.86 17.93
C ASN A 27 18.19 -2.18 17.05
N CYS A 28 17.80 -1.26 16.16
CA CYS A 28 16.72 -1.49 15.22
C CYS A 28 17.03 -2.70 14.33
N ASN A 29 16.24 -3.76 14.46
CA ASN A 29 16.39 -4.98 13.67
C ASN A 29 15.82 -4.86 12.26
N GLY A 30 14.91 -3.91 12.01
CA GLY A 30 14.32 -3.71 10.70
C GLY A 30 13.05 -2.86 10.68
N TYR A 31 12.53 -2.74 9.47
CA TYR A 31 11.29 -2.04 9.15
C TYR A 31 10.28 -3.00 8.51
N LEU A 32 9.02 -2.93 8.90
CA LEU A 32 7.95 -3.80 8.42
C LEU A 32 6.69 -3.03 8.02
N GLU A 33 6.13 -3.33 6.85
CA GLU A 33 4.79 -2.95 6.43
C GLU A 33 3.88 -4.19 6.29
N PRO A 34 2.99 -4.49 7.26
CA PRO A 34 2.05 -5.62 7.17
C PRO A 34 0.95 -5.45 6.12
N PHE A 35 0.78 -4.26 5.60
CA PHE A 35 -0.20 -3.87 4.56
C PHE A 35 0.52 -3.08 3.48
N VAL A 36 1.47 -3.73 2.79
CA VAL A 36 2.43 -3.04 1.92
C VAL A 36 1.80 -2.44 0.67
N GLY A 37 0.69 -3.01 0.19
CA GLY A 37 -0.02 -2.54 -1.00
C GLY A 37 0.94 -2.26 -2.16
N GLY A 38 0.89 -1.04 -2.70
CA GLY A 38 1.76 -0.60 -3.80
C GLY A 38 3.22 -0.30 -3.41
N ALA A 39 3.67 -0.63 -2.20
CA ALA A 39 5.02 -0.40 -1.68
C ALA A 39 5.50 1.06 -1.80
N ASN A 40 4.58 2.02 -1.62
CA ASN A 40 4.86 3.44 -1.87
C ASN A 40 5.43 4.20 -0.66
N VAL A 41 5.65 3.52 0.46
CA VAL A 41 6.34 4.05 1.64
C VAL A 41 7.65 3.29 1.82
N ILE A 42 7.63 1.96 1.90
CA ILE A 42 8.81 1.11 2.07
C ILE A 42 9.91 1.35 1.02
N ASP A 43 9.54 1.73 -0.21
CA ASP A 43 10.48 2.07 -1.29
C ASP A 43 11.30 3.33 -1.01
N LYS A 44 10.96 4.11 0.01
CA LYS A 44 11.63 5.36 0.40
C LYS A 44 12.30 5.30 1.77
N ILE A 45 12.03 4.25 2.53
CA ILE A 45 12.64 4.03 3.84
C ILE A 45 14.08 3.55 3.69
N LYS A 46 14.97 4.10 4.50
CA LYS A 46 16.36 3.70 4.64
C LYS A 46 16.49 2.81 5.87
N CYS A 47 16.59 1.52 5.65
CA CYS A 47 16.78 0.52 6.68
C CYS A 47 17.45 -0.69 6.02
N GLU A 48 18.36 -1.34 6.72
CA GLU A 48 19.08 -2.51 6.20
C GLU A 48 18.12 -3.66 5.91
N ASN A 49 17.28 -3.99 6.88
CA ASN A 49 16.29 -5.05 6.75
C ASN A 49 14.90 -4.47 6.55
N LYS A 50 14.31 -4.67 5.39
CA LYS A 50 12.97 -4.20 5.05
C LYS A 50 12.07 -5.35 4.66
N TYR A 51 10.89 -5.41 5.27
CA TYR A 51 9.89 -6.45 5.05
C TYR A 51 8.55 -5.82 4.69
N GLY A 52 7.91 -6.32 3.64
CA GLY A 52 6.55 -5.95 3.26
C GLY A 52 5.66 -7.17 3.19
N SER A 53 4.44 -7.11 3.69
CA SER A 53 3.47 -8.18 3.51
C SER A 53 2.10 -7.67 3.07
N ASP A 54 1.36 -8.52 2.43
CA ASP A 54 -0.03 -8.30 2.02
C ASP A 54 -0.70 -9.67 1.85
N ILE A 55 -2.02 -9.72 1.97
CA ILE A 55 -2.80 -10.96 1.74
C ILE A 55 -2.99 -11.28 0.26
N HIS A 56 -2.72 -10.33 -0.63
CA HIS A 56 -2.93 -10.49 -2.07
C HIS A 56 -1.72 -11.15 -2.73
N LYS A 57 -1.83 -12.44 -3.04
CA LYS A 57 -0.71 -13.26 -3.51
C LYS A 57 -0.10 -12.75 -4.83
N GLU A 58 -0.92 -12.30 -5.78
CA GLU A 58 -0.46 -11.81 -7.08
C GLU A 58 0.28 -10.47 -6.94
N LEU A 59 -0.16 -9.61 -6.03
CA LEU A 59 0.55 -8.39 -5.70
C LEU A 59 1.94 -8.70 -5.15
N ILE A 60 2.03 -9.61 -4.19
CA ILE A 60 3.29 -10.02 -3.57
C ILE A 60 4.21 -10.74 -4.56
N ALA A 61 3.67 -11.61 -5.41
CA ALA A 61 4.44 -12.25 -6.49
C ALA A 61 5.06 -11.20 -7.42
N PHE A 62 4.30 -10.19 -7.81
CA PHE A 62 4.78 -9.09 -8.65
C PHE A 62 5.83 -8.23 -7.96
N LEU A 63 5.63 -7.85 -6.69
CA LEU A 63 6.61 -7.09 -5.90
C LEU A 63 7.94 -7.86 -5.73
N ASN A 64 7.88 -9.16 -5.45
CA ASN A 64 9.04 -10.03 -5.37
C ASN A 64 9.78 -10.14 -6.71
N ALA A 65 9.06 -10.22 -7.82
CA ALA A 65 9.68 -10.24 -9.13
C ALA A 65 10.37 -8.91 -9.45
N LEU A 66 9.72 -7.77 -9.14
CA LEU A 66 10.30 -6.44 -9.32
C LEU A 66 11.57 -6.25 -8.50
N SER A 67 11.58 -6.69 -7.25
CA SER A 67 12.76 -6.57 -6.37
C SER A 67 13.96 -7.37 -6.89
N LYS A 68 13.71 -8.37 -7.74
CA LYS A 68 14.70 -9.21 -8.42
C LYS A 68 15.01 -8.76 -9.85
N GLY A 69 14.51 -7.60 -10.28
CA GLY A 69 14.81 -7.02 -11.59
C GLY A 69 13.86 -7.42 -12.73
N TYR A 70 12.71 -8.04 -12.42
CA TYR A 70 11.70 -8.33 -13.44
C TYR A 70 11.22 -7.04 -14.12
N LYS A 71 11.04 -7.12 -15.43
CA LYS A 71 10.49 -6.04 -16.25
C LYS A 71 9.18 -6.53 -16.86
N PRO A 72 8.03 -5.95 -16.50
CA PRO A 72 6.75 -6.34 -17.09
C PRO A 72 6.68 -5.93 -18.58
N PRO A 73 5.72 -6.43 -19.34
CA PRO A 73 5.45 -5.97 -20.70
C PRO A 73 5.25 -4.46 -20.76
N PHE A 74 5.88 -3.81 -21.78
CA PHE A 74 5.78 -2.37 -21.98
C PHE A 74 4.39 -1.97 -22.45
N HIS A 75 3.77 -2.79 -23.27
CA HIS A 75 2.47 -2.58 -23.89
C HIS A 75 1.56 -3.78 -23.64
N ILE A 76 0.33 -3.50 -23.24
CA ILE A 76 -0.76 -4.47 -23.07
C ILE A 76 -2.01 -3.83 -23.65
N THR A 77 -2.62 -4.48 -24.63
CA THR A 77 -3.88 -4.02 -25.24
C THR A 77 -5.09 -4.24 -24.31
N GLU A 78 -6.20 -3.59 -24.64
CA GLU A 78 -7.45 -3.82 -23.90
C GLU A 78 -7.98 -5.24 -24.10
N GLU A 79 -7.78 -5.82 -25.28
CA GLU A 79 -8.15 -7.19 -25.59
C GLU A 79 -7.36 -8.19 -24.73
N GLU A 80 -6.04 -8.03 -24.66
CA GLU A 80 -5.18 -8.85 -23.79
C GLU A 80 -5.54 -8.71 -22.31
N TYR A 81 -5.84 -7.49 -21.85
CA TYR A 81 -6.31 -7.26 -20.49
C TYR A 81 -7.63 -8.00 -20.19
N LYS A 82 -8.61 -7.93 -21.11
CA LYS A 82 -9.90 -8.60 -20.95
C LYS A 82 -9.74 -10.10 -20.96
N TYR A 83 -8.93 -10.63 -21.89
CA TYR A 83 -8.64 -12.05 -21.97
C TYR A 83 -8.01 -12.54 -20.65
N MET A 84 -6.99 -11.87 -20.16
CA MET A 84 -6.35 -12.22 -18.89
C MET A 84 -7.32 -12.13 -17.69
N LYS A 85 -8.20 -11.13 -17.68
CA LYS A 85 -9.23 -11.01 -16.64
C LYS A 85 -10.17 -12.19 -16.61
N GLU A 86 -10.57 -12.72 -17.77
CA GLU A 86 -11.52 -13.84 -17.92
C GLU A 86 -10.83 -15.21 -17.74
N HIS A 87 -9.53 -15.31 -18.03
CA HIS A 87 -8.76 -16.57 -18.05
C HIS A 87 -7.56 -16.51 -17.09
N GLN A 88 -7.79 -16.09 -15.84
CA GLN A 88 -6.71 -15.84 -14.89
C GLN A 88 -5.85 -17.07 -14.59
N ASP A 89 -6.40 -18.27 -14.71
CA ASP A 89 -5.73 -19.55 -14.44
C ASP A 89 -4.64 -19.88 -15.48
N GLU A 90 -4.69 -19.27 -16.68
CA GLU A 90 -3.70 -19.46 -17.75
C GLU A 90 -2.43 -18.63 -17.53
N PHE A 91 -2.40 -17.75 -16.54
CA PHE A 91 -1.31 -16.78 -16.31
C PHE A 91 -0.68 -16.96 -14.94
N ASP A 92 0.65 -16.72 -14.88
CA ASP A 92 1.35 -16.71 -13.61
C ASP A 92 0.96 -15.50 -12.73
N ASP A 93 1.19 -15.61 -11.44
CA ASP A 93 0.79 -14.60 -10.47
C ASP A 93 1.54 -13.27 -10.66
N VAL A 94 2.75 -13.27 -11.22
CA VAL A 94 3.55 -12.06 -11.45
C VAL A 94 2.91 -11.16 -12.50
N ILE A 95 2.56 -11.73 -13.66
CA ILE A 95 1.93 -10.95 -14.74
C ILE A 95 0.52 -10.52 -14.35
N LYS A 96 -0.24 -11.38 -13.64
CA LYS A 96 -1.55 -11.00 -13.09
C LYS A 96 -1.43 -9.82 -12.13
N GLY A 97 -0.46 -9.83 -11.23
CA GLY A 97 -0.22 -8.73 -10.28
C GLY A 97 0.08 -7.41 -10.97
N TYR A 98 0.84 -7.43 -12.09
CA TYR A 98 1.06 -6.24 -12.91
C TYR A 98 -0.23 -5.78 -13.59
N VAL A 99 -0.84 -6.62 -14.40
CA VAL A 99 -1.99 -6.28 -15.25
C VAL A 99 -3.19 -5.92 -14.40
N GLY A 100 -3.51 -6.75 -13.41
CA GLY A 100 -4.69 -6.62 -12.57
C GLY A 100 -4.74 -5.32 -11.76
N PHE A 101 -3.57 -4.81 -11.32
CA PHE A 101 -3.52 -3.54 -10.56
C PHE A 101 -3.13 -2.34 -11.41
N GLN A 102 -2.07 -2.44 -12.22
CA GLN A 102 -1.48 -1.26 -12.84
C GLN A 102 -2.28 -0.77 -14.05
N LEU A 103 -2.97 -1.67 -14.76
CA LEU A 103 -3.75 -1.35 -15.95
C LEU A 103 -5.25 -1.18 -15.67
N SER A 104 -5.67 -1.44 -14.43
CA SER A 104 -7.07 -1.25 -14.00
C SER A 104 -7.37 0.19 -13.58
N TYR A 105 -8.59 0.64 -13.82
CA TYR A 105 -9.07 1.93 -13.35
C TYR A 105 -9.07 1.99 -11.82
N GLY A 106 -8.49 3.06 -11.27
CA GLY A 106 -8.35 3.21 -9.82
C GLY A 106 -7.41 2.21 -9.16
N ALA A 107 -6.65 1.42 -9.94
CA ALA A 107 -5.80 0.33 -9.45
C ALA A 107 -6.55 -0.69 -8.58
N LYS A 108 -7.79 -0.98 -8.96
CA LYS A 108 -8.62 -2.05 -8.39
C LYS A 108 -8.36 -3.34 -9.16
N TRP A 109 -8.29 -4.45 -8.44
CA TRP A 109 -8.02 -5.76 -9.01
C TRP A 109 -8.96 -6.10 -10.16
N PHE A 110 -8.44 -6.21 -11.37
CA PHE A 110 -9.15 -6.54 -12.61
C PHE A 110 -10.56 -5.89 -12.74
N ASP A 111 -10.72 -4.61 -12.34
CA ASP A 111 -12.01 -3.91 -12.45
C ASP A 111 -12.30 -3.55 -13.92
N THR A 112 -11.80 -2.43 -14.39
CA THR A 112 -12.01 -1.92 -15.76
C THR A 112 -10.67 -1.48 -16.33
N PHE A 113 -10.39 -1.84 -17.59
CA PHE A 113 -9.18 -1.38 -18.27
C PHE A 113 -9.08 0.16 -18.28
N ARG A 114 -7.92 0.66 -17.93
CA ARG A 114 -7.68 2.09 -17.83
C ARG A 114 -7.40 2.70 -19.20
N ARG A 115 -8.36 3.43 -19.74
CA ARG A 115 -8.26 4.10 -21.03
C ARG A 115 -8.40 5.62 -20.93
N ASP A 116 -7.79 6.34 -21.86
CA ASP A 116 -8.05 7.76 -22.09
C ASP A 116 -9.03 7.91 -23.24
N LYS A 117 -10.22 8.47 -22.97
CA LYS A 117 -11.25 8.70 -23.97
C LYS A 117 -10.82 9.69 -25.06
N VAL A 118 -9.85 10.55 -24.76
CA VAL A 118 -9.32 11.58 -25.68
C VAL A 118 -8.11 11.06 -26.49
N GLY A 119 -7.55 9.88 -26.10
CA GLY A 119 -6.41 9.26 -26.78
C GLY A 119 -5.06 9.98 -26.61
N LYS A 120 -4.97 10.95 -25.68
CA LYS A 120 -3.72 11.72 -25.44
C LYS A 120 -2.75 11.00 -24.49
N ARG A 121 -3.25 10.12 -23.63
CA ARG A 121 -2.45 9.43 -22.61
C ARG A 121 -2.42 7.94 -22.88
N LYS A 122 -1.22 7.39 -22.90
CA LYS A 122 -0.98 5.95 -22.96
C LYS A 122 -0.75 5.45 -21.54
N TYR A 123 -1.80 4.90 -20.95
CA TYR A 123 -1.80 4.52 -19.55
C TYR A 123 -1.00 3.26 -19.24
N ASP A 124 -0.88 2.35 -20.19
CA ASP A 124 -0.02 1.16 -20.14
C ASP A 124 1.47 1.55 -20.08
N GLU A 125 1.90 2.45 -20.99
CA GLU A 125 3.28 2.98 -20.95
C GLU A 125 3.55 3.78 -19.66
N GLU A 126 2.55 4.55 -19.16
CA GLU A 126 2.67 5.26 -17.88
C GLU A 126 2.81 4.27 -16.71
N ALA A 127 2.03 3.18 -16.73
CA ALA A 127 2.10 2.13 -15.72
C ALA A 127 3.48 1.48 -15.70
N TYR A 128 3.99 1.07 -16.88
CA TYR A 128 5.32 0.52 -17.03
C TYR A 128 6.40 1.45 -16.47
N ARG A 129 6.42 2.72 -16.92
CA ARG A 129 7.43 3.70 -16.47
C ARG A 129 7.41 3.92 -14.97
N ASN A 130 6.21 3.97 -14.36
CA ASN A 130 6.07 4.12 -12.91
C ASN A 130 6.63 2.92 -12.15
N VAL A 131 6.38 1.72 -12.65
CA VAL A 131 6.87 0.47 -12.05
C VAL A 131 8.39 0.37 -12.17
N ILE A 132 8.94 0.60 -13.37
CA ILE A 132 10.39 0.55 -13.61
C ILE A 132 11.14 1.63 -12.81
N LYS A 133 10.54 2.81 -12.62
CA LYS A 133 11.12 3.86 -11.78
C LYS A 133 11.18 3.47 -10.30
N GLN A 134 10.22 2.69 -9.82
CA GLN A 134 10.16 2.25 -8.42
C GLN A 134 11.04 1.02 -8.15
N ALA A 135 11.17 0.12 -9.12
CA ALA A 135 11.82 -1.18 -8.98
C ALA A 135 13.23 -1.13 -8.31
N PRO A 136 14.13 -0.18 -8.63
CA PRO A 136 15.44 -0.09 -7.97
C PRO A 136 15.34 0.10 -6.45
N ASN A 137 14.31 0.80 -5.96
CA ASN A 137 14.12 1.08 -4.54
C ASN A 137 13.53 -0.12 -3.78
N LEU A 138 13.07 -1.14 -4.49
CA LEU A 138 12.56 -2.38 -3.92
C LEU A 138 13.62 -3.47 -3.77
N GLN A 139 14.83 -3.26 -4.30
CA GLN A 139 15.94 -4.21 -4.14
C GLN A 139 16.27 -4.40 -2.67
N GLY A 140 16.46 -5.65 -2.26
CA GLY A 140 16.72 -6.02 -0.87
C GLY A 140 15.49 -6.01 0.05
N VAL A 141 14.32 -5.61 -0.43
CA VAL A 141 13.06 -5.76 0.33
C VAL A 141 12.56 -7.19 0.19
N VAL A 142 12.21 -7.81 1.32
CA VAL A 142 11.59 -9.14 1.37
C VAL A 142 10.08 -8.98 1.42
N PHE A 143 9.37 -9.56 0.44
CA PHE A 143 7.91 -9.52 0.41
C PHE A 143 7.30 -10.89 0.71
N ASN A 144 6.35 -10.95 1.65
CA ASN A 144 5.68 -12.18 2.08
C ASN A 144 4.16 -12.08 1.89
N CYS A 145 3.56 -13.12 1.32
CA CYS A 145 2.11 -13.22 1.26
C CYS A 145 1.61 -13.83 2.57
N CYS A 146 1.14 -12.97 3.48
CA CYS A 146 0.61 -13.40 4.77
C CYS A 146 -0.36 -12.37 5.36
N ASP A 147 -1.21 -12.83 6.26
CA ASP A 147 -2.06 -11.96 7.07
C ASP A 147 -1.24 -11.34 8.24
N PHE A 148 -1.60 -10.13 8.69
CA PHE A 148 -0.93 -9.47 9.81
C PHE A 148 -0.96 -10.32 11.08
N ARG A 149 -1.98 -11.17 11.27
CA ARG A 149 -2.15 -12.09 12.40
C ARG A 149 -1.09 -13.19 12.45
N ASP A 150 -0.50 -13.50 11.30
CA ASP A 150 0.57 -14.50 11.19
C ASP A 150 1.95 -13.94 11.54
N ILE A 151 2.08 -12.61 11.59
CA ILE A 151 3.32 -11.93 11.99
C ILE A 151 3.45 -11.99 13.51
N LYS A 152 4.47 -12.70 13.97
CA LYS A 152 4.72 -13.00 15.39
C LYS A 152 6.21 -12.95 15.68
N ASP A 153 6.54 -12.86 16.95
CA ASP A 153 7.89 -13.10 17.50
C ASP A 153 8.99 -12.23 16.86
N ILE A 154 8.64 -10.98 16.51
CA ILE A 154 9.58 -9.96 16.07
C ILE A 154 9.76 -8.90 17.16
N GLU A 155 10.97 -8.38 17.30
CA GLU A 155 11.34 -7.37 18.27
C GLU A 155 12.38 -6.38 17.73
N ASN A 156 12.31 -5.16 18.25
CA ASN A 156 13.13 -4.04 17.79
C ASN A 156 12.87 -3.66 16.32
N PHE A 157 11.62 -3.75 15.89
CA PHE A 157 11.18 -3.27 14.57
C PHE A 157 10.42 -1.96 14.68
N VAL A 158 10.52 -1.15 13.63
CA VAL A 158 9.52 -0.12 13.35
C VAL A 158 8.51 -0.71 12.37
N ILE A 159 7.25 -0.78 12.80
CA ILE A 159 6.14 -1.38 12.04
C ILE A 159 5.21 -0.24 11.61
N TYR A 160 4.95 -0.11 10.31
CA TYR A 160 4.01 0.86 9.78
C TYR A 160 2.82 0.18 9.13
N CYS A 161 1.62 0.50 9.60
CA CYS A 161 0.35 -0.07 9.17
C CYS A 161 -0.50 0.95 8.42
N ASP A 162 -0.75 0.72 7.13
CA ASP A 162 -1.71 1.47 6.30
C ASP A 162 -2.93 0.59 6.03
N ILE A 163 -3.82 0.50 7.03
CA ILE A 163 -4.98 -0.39 7.01
C ILE A 163 -6.14 0.16 6.16
N PRO A 164 -7.11 -0.66 5.73
CA PRO A 164 -8.37 -0.16 5.18
C PRO A 164 -9.07 0.74 6.21
N TYR A 165 -9.41 1.98 5.85
CA TYR A 165 -9.97 2.97 6.76
C TYR A 165 -11.44 2.70 7.10
N LYS A 166 -11.77 2.75 8.38
CA LYS A 166 -13.07 2.32 8.94
C LYS A 166 -14.27 3.06 8.35
N ASP A 167 -14.14 4.36 8.04
CA ASP A 167 -15.23 5.22 7.60
C ASP A 167 -15.23 5.50 6.08
N THR A 168 -14.43 4.75 5.30
CA THR A 168 -14.43 4.92 3.85
C THR A 168 -15.47 4.02 3.21
N ALA A 169 -16.55 4.64 2.70
CA ALA A 169 -17.65 3.94 2.05
C ALA A 169 -17.20 3.06 0.86
N LYS A 170 -17.71 1.84 0.80
CA LYS A 170 -17.89 0.97 -0.38
C LYS A 170 -16.81 -0.03 -0.78
N TYR A 171 -15.72 -0.25 -0.06
CA TYR A 171 -14.84 -1.38 -0.37
C TYR A 171 -14.62 -2.22 0.89
N SER A 172 -15.18 -3.40 0.93
CA SER A 172 -14.89 -4.54 1.84
C SER A 172 -14.41 -4.25 3.28
N THR A 173 -14.51 -3.01 3.77
CA THR A 173 -14.19 -2.63 5.14
C THR A 173 -15.10 -3.32 6.17
N LYS A 174 -16.23 -3.91 5.72
CA LYS A 174 -17.09 -4.72 6.59
C LYS A 174 -16.37 -5.96 7.14
N ASP A 175 -15.33 -6.43 6.45
CA ASP A 175 -14.66 -7.68 6.77
C ASP A 175 -13.27 -7.49 7.42
N PHE A 176 -12.77 -6.24 7.55
CA PHE A 176 -11.49 -6.01 8.23
C PHE A 176 -11.65 -6.13 9.74
N PRO A 177 -10.87 -7.01 10.40
CA PRO A 177 -11.04 -7.34 11.82
C PRO A 177 -10.38 -6.27 12.72
N TYR A 178 -10.96 -5.07 12.81
CA TYR A 178 -10.37 -3.92 13.54
C TYR A 178 -10.03 -4.26 15.00
N GLU A 179 -10.91 -4.97 15.71
CA GLU A 179 -10.68 -5.33 17.12
C GLU A 179 -9.49 -6.29 17.29
N GLU A 180 -9.33 -7.24 16.36
CA GLU A 180 -8.16 -8.13 16.33
C GLU A 180 -6.89 -7.35 15.98
N PHE A 181 -7.00 -6.42 15.02
CA PHE A 181 -5.89 -5.55 14.64
C PHE A 181 -5.42 -4.67 15.81
N TYR A 182 -6.32 -4.05 16.55
CA TYR A 182 -5.93 -3.25 17.71
C TYR A 182 -5.26 -4.10 18.80
N LYS A 183 -5.76 -5.32 19.07
CA LYS A 183 -5.13 -6.27 19.99
C LYS A 183 -3.73 -6.68 19.50
N TRP A 184 -3.61 -6.93 18.20
CA TRP A 184 -2.31 -7.24 17.58
C TRP A 184 -1.33 -6.06 17.71
N CYS A 185 -1.74 -4.84 17.40
CA CYS A 185 -0.91 -3.64 17.60
C CYS A 185 -0.39 -3.54 19.03
N LYS A 186 -1.27 -3.71 20.05
CA LYS A 186 -0.88 -3.68 21.46
C LYS A 186 0.09 -4.81 21.84
N LYS A 187 -0.09 -5.99 21.27
CA LYS A 187 0.87 -7.09 21.47
C LYS A 187 2.23 -6.74 20.89
N MET A 188 2.25 -6.25 19.66
CA MET A 188 3.48 -5.92 18.94
C MET A 188 4.20 -4.70 19.55
N SER A 189 3.47 -3.72 20.08
CA SER A 189 4.07 -2.51 20.66
C SER A 189 4.86 -2.77 21.95
N LYS A 190 4.76 -3.95 22.55
CA LYS A 190 5.56 -4.30 23.73
C LYS A 190 7.06 -4.34 23.44
N ASN A 191 7.45 -4.78 22.24
CA ASN A 191 8.85 -4.96 21.84
C ASN A 191 9.18 -4.23 20.52
N ASN A 192 8.25 -3.45 19.98
CA ASN A 192 8.38 -2.76 18.69
C ASN A 192 7.76 -1.36 18.74
N ILE A 193 8.11 -0.51 17.81
CA ILE A 193 7.36 0.74 17.55
C ILE A 193 6.31 0.45 16.49
N VAL A 194 5.02 0.64 16.84
CA VAL A 194 3.90 0.41 15.92
C VAL A 194 3.24 1.74 15.56
N LEU A 195 3.33 2.10 14.28
CA LEU A 195 2.74 3.31 13.69
C LEU A 195 1.56 2.93 12.81
N VAL A 196 0.45 3.66 12.90
CA VAL A 196 -0.77 3.36 12.14
C VAL A 196 -1.31 4.62 11.46
N SER A 197 -1.53 4.57 10.15
CA SER A 197 -2.27 5.59 9.41
C SER A 197 -3.77 5.29 9.48
N GLU A 198 -4.56 6.25 9.99
CA GLU A 198 -6.01 6.17 10.06
C GLU A 198 -6.60 7.58 10.35
N TYR A 199 -7.90 7.76 10.17
CA TYR A 199 -8.58 9.00 10.55
C TYR A 199 -8.82 9.08 12.05
N ASN A 200 -9.24 8.00 12.68
CA ASN A 200 -9.51 7.92 14.11
C ASN A 200 -9.08 6.55 14.66
N MET A 201 -8.47 6.59 15.84
CA MET A 201 -7.99 5.40 16.54
C MET A 201 -8.47 5.41 17.99
N PRO A 202 -8.57 4.25 18.68
CA PRO A 202 -8.85 4.17 20.11
C PRO A 202 -7.85 4.98 20.97
N GLU A 203 -8.22 5.28 22.23
CA GLU A 203 -7.43 6.12 23.16
C GLU A 203 -6.02 5.58 23.47
N ASP A 204 -5.81 4.27 23.30
CA ASP A 204 -4.51 3.64 23.45
C ASP A 204 -3.49 4.05 22.35
N PHE A 205 -3.96 4.77 21.33
CA PHE A 205 -3.13 5.25 20.23
C PHE A 205 -2.99 6.76 20.30
N LYS A 206 -1.74 7.24 20.38
CA LYS A 206 -1.44 8.66 20.42
C LYS A 206 -1.22 9.19 19.01
N CYS A 207 -1.96 10.23 18.60
CA CYS A 207 -1.67 10.94 17.34
C CYS A 207 -0.32 11.65 17.45
N VAL A 208 0.59 11.35 16.52
CA VAL A 208 1.94 11.94 16.42
C VAL A 208 2.11 12.87 15.24
N TRP A 209 1.22 12.78 14.26
CA TRP A 209 1.17 13.68 13.11
C TRP A 209 -0.24 13.73 12.52
N GLN A 210 -0.61 14.88 11.97
CA GLN A 210 -1.85 15.04 11.21
C GLN A 210 -1.71 16.09 10.12
N LYS A 211 -2.47 15.91 9.03
CA LYS A 211 -2.55 16.87 7.94
C LYS A 211 -3.91 16.86 7.26
N ASP A 212 -4.46 18.04 7.04
CA ASP A 212 -5.65 18.22 6.23
C ASP A 212 -5.30 18.15 4.73
N TYR A 213 -6.08 17.40 3.97
CA TYR A 213 -5.95 17.36 2.51
C TYR A 213 -7.30 17.26 1.82
N LYS A 214 -7.36 17.82 0.61
CA LYS A 214 -8.55 17.72 -0.23
C LYS A 214 -8.60 16.36 -0.90
N CYS A 215 -9.66 15.59 -0.67
CA CYS A 215 -9.90 14.35 -1.39
C CYS A 215 -10.22 14.67 -2.86
N LEU A 216 -9.47 14.06 -3.80
CA LEU A 216 -9.67 14.25 -5.25
C LEU A 216 -10.63 13.22 -5.87
N ILE A 217 -11.18 12.32 -5.08
CA ILE A 217 -12.15 11.31 -5.54
C ILE A 217 -13.55 11.86 -5.29
N TYR A 218 -14.15 12.47 -6.32
CA TYR A 218 -15.51 12.98 -6.27
C TYR A 218 -16.51 11.97 -6.85
N SER A 219 -17.60 11.70 -6.15
CA SER A 219 -18.84 11.37 -6.83
C SER A 219 -19.50 12.69 -7.27
N LYS A 220 -20.12 12.75 -8.46
CA LYS A 220 -20.77 13.96 -8.98
C LYS A 220 -21.83 14.57 -8.06
N LYS A 221 -22.30 13.86 -7.05
CA LYS A 221 -23.29 14.31 -6.04
C LYS A 221 -22.70 15.09 -4.87
N GLU A 222 -21.37 15.01 -4.65
CA GLU A 222 -20.71 15.60 -3.46
C GLU A 222 -19.87 16.84 -3.77
N ALA A 223 -19.97 17.37 -5.00
CA ALA A 223 -19.14 18.50 -5.47
C ALA A 223 -19.39 19.83 -4.73
N ASN A 224 -20.48 19.96 -3.98
CA ASN A 224 -20.90 21.19 -3.31
C ASN A 224 -20.83 21.14 -1.78
N ASP A 225 -20.24 20.11 -1.17
CA ASP A 225 -20.25 19.97 0.28
C ASP A 225 -18.85 20.26 0.87
N SER A 226 -18.79 21.11 1.89
CA SER A 226 -17.58 21.42 2.69
C SER A 226 -16.96 20.18 3.38
N LYS A 227 -17.55 19.01 3.25
CA LYS A 227 -17.12 17.71 3.76
C LYS A 227 -15.94 17.08 3.01
N ASN A 228 -15.37 17.76 2.01
CA ASN A 228 -14.27 17.21 1.19
C ASN A 228 -12.87 17.34 1.82
N ASN A 229 -12.75 17.94 2.97
CA ASN A 229 -11.51 17.98 3.73
C ASN A 229 -11.44 16.73 4.63
N ARG A 230 -10.40 15.93 4.44
CA ARG A 230 -10.07 14.78 5.30
C ARG A 230 -8.76 15.08 6.02
N THR A 231 -8.70 14.73 7.29
CA THR A 231 -7.47 14.84 8.07
C THR A 231 -6.82 13.48 8.14
N GLU A 232 -5.73 13.32 7.44
CA GLU A 232 -4.88 12.13 7.56
C GLU A 232 -4.09 12.24 8.86
N LYS A 233 -4.01 11.15 9.61
CA LYS A 233 -3.28 11.11 10.86
C LYS A 233 -2.35 9.91 10.92
N LEU A 234 -1.27 10.06 11.65
CA LEU A 234 -0.37 8.98 12.04
C LEU A 234 -0.43 8.82 13.55
N PHE A 235 -0.68 7.61 13.98
CA PHE A 235 -0.77 7.25 15.38
C PHE A 235 0.36 6.32 15.79
N ILE A 236 0.79 6.40 17.04
CA ILE A 236 1.67 5.42 17.68
C ILE A 236 0.86 4.64 18.73
N CYS A 237 0.98 3.33 18.72
CA CYS A 237 0.43 2.46 19.76
C CYS A 237 1.28 2.61 21.04
N LYS A 238 0.61 2.84 22.20
CA LYS A 238 1.26 2.99 23.51
C LYS A 238 1.44 1.64 24.20
#